data_fb2adbdc2faffabfe7c47289e914c6ed
#
_entry.id   fb2adbdc2faffabfe7c47289e914c6ed
#
_cell.length_a   1.000
_cell.length_b   1.000
_cell.length_c   1.000
_cell.angle_alpha   90.00
_cell.angle_beta   90.00
_cell.angle_gamma   90.00
#
_symmetry.space_group_name_H-M   'P 1'
#
loop_
_entity.id
_entity.type
_entity.pdbx_description
1 polymer ?
#
loop_
_entity_poly.entity_id
_entity_poly.type
_entity_poly.pdbx_seq_one_letter_code
_entity_poly.pdbx_strand_id
1 'polypeptide(L)'
;MPPEESVVLVDGPWTHRDVTANGARFHVVECGPADGPLVLLLHGFPEFWWSWRHQLVALGAAGYRAVAPDLRGYGASDKPPRGYDAYTLSSDVAGMVRALGARDAAVVGHDWGGMLAWTVATLHPGVVRTLVIVSMPHPLALRDALVRDRRQRRASRYIGFFQLPRAPEARLRRNGGAYVGALLHRWGGPGFPDAETEARCREAMQIPGAAHCTLEWYRWAVRSRTRPSGLRFLTLLDAGVRVRTLQLHGALDTCLLPETAHGSGAWVHAPYELEVLDGVGHFPHQEAPDEVTASLLKHLAS
;
A
#
# COMPACT_ATOMS: atom_id res chain seq x y z
N MET A 1 23.73 -12.86 10.70
CA MET A 1 23.15 -13.26 9.42
C MET A 1 21.99 -12.33 9.11
N PRO A 2 21.66 -12.04 7.85
CA PRO A 2 20.42 -11.32 7.56
C PRO A 2 19.22 -12.14 8.05
N PRO A 3 18.11 -11.50 8.48
CA PRO A 3 16.90 -12.21 8.88
C PRO A 3 16.36 -13.06 7.73
N GLU A 4 15.81 -14.22 8.08
CA GLU A 4 15.06 -15.07 7.16
C GLU A 4 13.62 -14.52 6.99
N GLU A 5 12.88 -15.03 6.03
CA GLU A 5 11.46 -14.64 5.82
C GLU A 5 10.58 -14.95 7.04
N SER A 6 11.03 -15.84 7.93
CA SER A 6 10.34 -16.15 9.20
C SER A 6 10.09 -14.95 10.13
N VAL A 7 10.86 -13.87 10.02
CA VAL A 7 10.65 -12.66 10.86
C VAL A 7 9.32 -11.96 10.58
N VAL A 8 8.69 -12.22 9.45
CA VAL A 8 7.37 -11.69 9.11
C VAL A 8 6.23 -12.68 9.36
N LEU A 9 6.53 -13.92 9.77
CA LEU A 9 5.54 -14.92 10.16
C LEU A 9 5.17 -14.75 11.63
N VAL A 10 4.43 -13.70 11.93
CA VAL A 10 4.07 -13.32 13.29
C VAL A 10 2.79 -14.04 13.70
N ASP A 11 2.83 -14.78 14.81
CA ASP A 11 1.67 -15.48 15.35
C ASP A 11 0.57 -14.51 15.81
N GLY A 12 -0.70 -14.92 15.64
CA GLY A 12 -1.85 -14.14 16.01
C GLY A 12 -3.17 -14.83 15.67
N PRO A 13 -4.31 -14.16 15.80
CA PRO A 13 -5.63 -14.72 15.49
C PRO A 13 -5.90 -14.75 13.97
N TRP A 14 -4.93 -15.14 13.19
CA TRP A 14 -4.92 -15.24 11.73
C TRP A 14 -4.16 -16.47 11.27
N THR A 15 -4.27 -16.78 9.99
CA THR A 15 -3.55 -17.88 9.34
C THR A 15 -2.59 -17.34 8.26
N HIS A 16 -1.39 -17.89 8.22
CA HIS A 16 -0.40 -17.65 7.18
C HIS A 16 -0.53 -18.71 6.09
N ARG A 17 -0.50 -18.30 4.83
CA ARG A 17 -0.37 -19.21 3.70
C ARG A 17 0.26 -18.56 2.47
N ASP A 18 0.61 -19.37 1.50
CA ASP A 18 1.08 -18.92 0.20
C ASP A 18 -0.03 -18.96 -0.84
N VAL A 19 -0.04 -17.97 -1.74
CA VAL A 19 -0.92 -17.88 -2.90
C VAL A 19 -0.05 -17.65 -4.13
N THR A 20 -0.24 -18.44 -5.18
CA THR A 20 0.43 -18.23 -6.47
C THR A 20 -0.45 -17.41 -7.39
N ALA A 21 0.03 -16.26 -7.84
CA ALA A 21 -0.67 -15.39 -8.77
C ALA A 21 0.33 -14.74 -9.74
N ASN A 22 -0.06 -14.56 -10.99
CA ASN A 22 0.73 -13.88 -12.01
C ASN A 22 2.22 -14.31 -12.08
N GLY A 23 2.47 -15.62 -11.88
CA GLY A 23 3.81 -16.21 -11.94
C GLY A 23 4.72 -15.92 -10.74
N ALA A 24 4.17 -15.45 -9.62
CA ALA A 24 4.89 -15.25 -8.36
C ALA A 24 4.12 -15.87 -7.18
N ARG A 25 4.86 -16.24 -6.13
CA ARG A 25 4.34 -16.67 -4.85
C ARG A 25 4.17 -15.45 -3.94
N PHE A 26 3.00 -15.32 -3.35
CA PHE A 26 2.67 -14.29 -2.38
C PHE A 26 2.37 -14.93 -1.03
N HIS A 27 3.06 -14.51 -0.02
CA HIS A 27 2.67 -14.77 1.36
C HIS A 27 1.46 -13.90 1.68
N VAL A 28 0.43 -14.51 2.23
CA VAL A 28 -0.81 -13.82 2.66
C VAL A 28 -1.18 -14.20 4.07
N VAL A 29 -1.79 -13.27 4.77
CA VAL A 29 -2.33 -13.48 6.11
C VAL A 29 -3.84 -13.27 6.05
N GLU A 30 -4.60 -14.26 6.55
CA GLU A 30 -6.06 -14.29 6.46
C GLU A 30 -6.71 -14.33 7.85
N CYS A 31 -7.82 -13.60 7.99
CA CYS A 31 -8.69 -13.66 9.17
C CYS A 31 -10.15 -13.61 8.74
N GLY A 32 -11.01 -14.32 9.51
CA GLY A 32 -12.46 -14.38 9.25
C GLY A 32 -12.91 -15.62 8.47
N PRO A 33 -14.21 -15.71 8.14
CA PRO A 33 -14.79 -16.87 7.48
C PRO A 33 -14.29 -17.01 6.03
N ALA A 34 -13.94 -18.23 5.64
CA ALA A 34 -13.38 -18.50 4.31
C ALA A 34 -14.36 -18.21 3.15
N ASP A 35 -15.66 -18.24 3.42
CA ASP A 35 -16.76 -17.96 2.50
C ASP A 35 -17.29 -16.52 2.62
N GLY A 36 -16.71 -15.71 3.51
CA GLY A 36 -17.07 -14.31 3.67
C GLY A 36 -16.67 -13.44 2.44
N PRO A 37 -17.31 -12.27 2.27
CA PRO A 37 -16.93 -11.35 1.20
C PRO A 37 -15.46 -10.94 1.33
N LEU A 38 -14.68 -11.10 0.24
CA LEU A 38 -13.24 -10.83 0.26
C LEU A 38 -12.96 -9.33 0.42
N VAL A 39 -12.05 -9.02 1.37
CA VAL A 39 -11.41 -7.71 1.55
C VAL A 39 -9.90 -7.90 1.45
N LEU A 40 -9.28 -7.26 0.47
CA LEU A 40 -7.84 -7.33 0.24
C LEU A 40 -7.16 -6.05 0.74
N LEU A 41 -6.22 -6.19 1.68
CA LEU A 41 -5.56 -5.11 2.41
C LEU A 41 -4.11 -4.96 1.94
N LEU A 42 -3.83 -3.95 1.11
CA LEU A 42 -2.53 -3.73 0.47
C LEU A 42 -1.71 -2.71 1.26
N HIS A 43 -0.59 -3.14 1.83
CA HIS A 43 0.31 -2.28 2.61
C HIS A 43 1.15 -1.35 1.74
N GLY A 44 1.83 -0.39 2.37
CA GLY A 44 2.75 0.54 1.73
C GLY A 44 4.23 0.32 2.07
N PHE A 45 5.03 1.35 1.81
CA PHE A 45 6.44 1.41 2.18
C PHE A 45 6.60 2.26 3.46
N PRO A 46 7.44 1.86 4.42
CA PRO A 46 8.32 0.68 4.44
C PRO A 46 7.74 -0.50 5.26
N GLU A 47 6.48 -0.81 5.03
CA GLU A 47 5.69 -1.76 5.79
C GLU A 47 5.66 -3.16 5.14
N PHE A 48 4.86 -4.06 5.73
CA PHE A 48 4.49 -5.38 5.25
C PHE A 48 3.09 -5.72 5.79
N TRP A 49 2.55 -6.91 5.56
CA TRP A 49 1.19 -7.29 5.95
C TRP A 49 0.80 -6.91 7.38
N TRP A 50 1.76 -6.89 8.32
CA TRP A 50 1.57 -6.57 9.75
C TRP A 50 0.92 -5.22 10.01
N SER A 51 1.10 -4.28 9.12
CA SER A 51 0.49 -2.95 9.23
C SER A 51 -1.04 -3.01 9.29
N TRP A 52 -1.64 -4.06 8.74
CA TRP A 52 -3.07 -4.29 8.70
C TRP A 52 -3.60 -5.19 9.84
N ARG A 53 -2.79 -5.54 10.85
CA ARG A 53 -3.14 -6.48 11.93
C ARG A 53 -4.46 -6.16 12.65
N HIS A 54 -4.73 -4.87 12.89
CA HIS A 54 -5.96 -4.42 13.55
C HIS A 54 -7.20 -4.62 12.66
N GLN A 55 -7.10 -4.21 11.40
CA GLN A 55 -8.19 -4.33 10.44
C GLN A 55 -8.46 -5.78 10.05
N LEU A 56 -7.43 -6.63 9.96
CA LEU A 56 -7.58 -8.07 9.75
C LEU A 56 -8.52 -8.70 10.77
N VAL A 57 -8.26 -8.47 12.07
CA VAL A 57 -9.05 -9.03 13.16
C VAL A 57 -10.46 -8.47 13.17
N ALA A 58 -10.60 -7.16 13.05
CA ALA A 58 -11.89 -6.49 13.13
C ALA A 58 -12.82 -6.84 11.95
N LEU A 59 -12.27 -6.87 10.73
CA LEU A 59 -13.02 -7.28 9.53
C LEU A 59 -13.40 -8.76 9.60
N GLY A 60 -12.48 -9.63 10.08
CA GLY A 60 -12.76 -11.04 10.30
C GLY A 60 -13.92 -11.26 11.29
N ALA A 61 -13.91 -10.52 12.40
CA ALA A 61 -14.99 -10.55 13.40
C ALA A 61 -16.33 -10.02 12.85
N ALA A 62 -16.28 -9.10 11.87
CA ALA A 62 -17.46 -8.58 11.18
C ALA A 62 -17.98 -9.48 10.04
N GLY A 63 -17.39 -10.67 9.84
CA GLY A 63 -17.85 -11.65 8.86
C GLY A 63 -17.25 -11.51 7.46
N TYR A 64 -16.25 -10.65 7.28
CA TYR A 64 -15.49 -10.56 6.04
C TYR A 64 -14.32 -11.56 6.03
N ARG A 65 -13.96 -12.04 4.85
CA ARG A 65 -12.69 -12.70 4.64
C ARG A 65 -11.62 -11.64 4.38
N ALA A 66 -10.94 -11.23 5.44
CA ALA A 66 -9.87 -10.23 5.35
C ALA A 66 -8.55 -10.90 5.00
N VAL A 67 -7.86 -10.39 3.97
CA VAL A 67 -6.58 -10.93 3.48
C VAL A 67 -5.58 -9.79 3.29
N ALA A 68 -4.44 -9.88 3.96
CA ALA A 68 -3.32 -8.96 3.81
C ALA A 68 -2.11 -9.69 3.21
N PRO A 69 -1.77 -9.46 1.94
CA PRO A 69 -0.56 -10.01 1.33
C PRO A 69 0.67 -9.20 1.72
N ASP A 70 1.83 -9.86 1.78
CA ASP A 70 3.08 -9.18 1.48
C ASP A 70 3.13 -8.92 -0.03
N LEU A 71 3.27 -7.66 -0.43
CA LEU A 71 3.30 -7.27 -1.83
C LEU A 71 4.60 -7.78 -2.51
N ARG A 72 4.61 -7.85 -3.85
CA ARG A 72 5.80 -8.26 -4.63
C ARG A 72 7.05 -7.50 -4.16
N GLY A 73 8.07 -8.27 -3.75
CA GLY A 73 9.33 -7.71 -3.28
C GLY A 73 9.39 -7.41 -1.78
N TYR A 74 8.30 -7.60 -1.05
CA TYR A 74 8.20 -7.37 0.39
C TYR A 74 8.08 -8.70 1.17
N GLY A 75 8.35 -8.64 2.46
CA GLY A 75 8.11 -9.68 3.45
C GLY A 75 8.53 -11.07 3.00
N ALA A 76 7.64 -12.05 3.12
CA ALA A 76 7.88 -13.43 2.69
C ALA A 76 7.41 -13.72 1.25
N SER A 77 6.94 -12.71 0.50
CA SER A 77 6.61 -12.87 -0.93
C SER A 77 7.85 -12.89 -1.81
N ASP A 78 7.69 -13.43 -3.02
CA ASP A 78 8.77 -13.51 -4.01
C ASP A 78 9.36 -12.14 -4.35
N LYS A 79 10.67 -12.14 -4.55
CA LYS A 79 11.49 -10.96 -4.87
C LYS A 79 12.17 -11.14 -6.24
N PRO A 80 11.35 -11.25 -7.34
CA PRO A 80 11.91 -11.46 -8.66
C PRO A 80 12.70 -10.23 -9.12
N PRO A 81 13.66 -10.38 -10.05
CA PRO A 81 14.50 -9.29 -10.52
C PRO A 81 13.77 -8.26 -11.40
N ARG A 82 12.51 -8.52 -11.75
CA ARG A 82 11.67 -7.71 -12.65
C ARG A 82 10.19 -7.79 -12.25
N GLY A 83 9.35 -6.94 -12.87
CA GLY A 83 7.90 -6.96 -12.66
C GLY A 83 7.45 -6.00 -11.57
N TYR A 84 8.12 -4.85 -11.45
CA TYR A 84 7.75 -3.78 -10.53
C TYR A 84 7.06 -2.61 -11.25
N ASP A 85 6.58 -2.86 -12.45
CA ASP A 85 5.76 -1.92 -13.21
C ASP A 85 4.28 -2.02 -12.83
N ALA A 86 3.52 -0.94 -13.06
CA ALA A 86 2.12 -0.83 -12.67
C ALA A 86 1.23 -1.92 -13.30
N TYR A 87 1.54 -2.39 -14.50
CA TYR A 87 0.76 -3.43 -15.19
C TYR A 87 0.96 -4.79 -14.52
N THR A 88 2.22 -5.15 -14.23
CA THR A 88 2.54 -6.40 -13.54
C THR A 88 1.97 -6.41 -12.13
N LEU A 89 2.19 -5.32 -11.37
CA LEU A 89 1.72 -5.22 -9.99
C LEU A 89 0.19 -5.25 -9.88
N SER A 90 -0.53 -4.58 -10.79
CA SER A 90 -2.00 -4.65 -10.81
C SER A 90 -2.52 -6.03 -11.23
N SER A 91 -1.79 -6.72 -12.11
CA SER A 91 -2.11 -8.10 -12.49
C SER A 91 -1.85 -9.09 -11.34
N ASP A 92 -0.88 -8.81 -10.45
CA ASP A 92 -0.67 -9.59 -9.23
C ASP A 92 -1.92 -9.54 -8.33
N VAL A 93 -2.47 -8.35 -8.09
CA VAL A 93 -3.68 -8.19 -7.27
C VAL A 93 -4.88 -8.87 -7.91
N ALA A 94 -5.11 -8.63 -9.22
CA ALA A 94 -6.20 -9.28 -9.93
C ALA A 94 -6.04 -10.82 -9.94
N GLY A 95 -4.82 -11.31 -10.04
CA GLY A 95 -4.48 -12.72 -9.93
C GLY A 95 -4.72 -13.29 -8.53
N MET A 96 -4.35 -12.55 -7.48
CA MET A 96 -4.60 -12.95 -6.09
C MET A 96 -6.10 -13.08 -5.79
N VAL A 97 -6.93 -12.12 -6.22
CA VAL A 97 -8.39 -12.22 -6.06
C VAL A 97 -8.93 -13.54 -6.62
N ARG A 98 -8.49 -13.91 -7.84
CA ARG A 98 -8.91 -15.16 -8.48
C ARG A 98 -8.35 -16.40 -7.79
N ALA A 99 -7.08 -16.38 -7.41
CA ALA A 99 -6.39 -17.49 -6.73
C ALA A 99 -6.96 -17.73 -5.31
N LEU A 100 -7.53 -16.69 -4.69
CA LEU A 100 -8.30 -16.78 -3.45
C LEU A 100 -9.72 -17.35 -3.66
N GLY A 101 -10.11 -17.62 -4.92
CA GLY A 101 -11.41 -18.19 -5.28
C GLY A 101 -12.54 -17.15 -5.37
N ALA A 102 -12.22 -15.85 -5.31
CA ALA A 102 -13.21 -14.78 -5.40
C ALA A 102 -13.36 -14.25 -6.82
N ARG A 103 -14.57 -13.79 -7.14
CA ARG A 103 -14.84 -13.04 -8.39
C ARG A 103 -14.31 -11.61 -8.31
N ASP A 104 -14.54 -10.97 -7.19
CA ASP A 104 -14.16 -9.60 -6.88
C ASP A 104 -13.82 -9.45 -5.39
N ALA A 105 -13.22 -8.32 -5.04
CA ALA A 105 -12.89 -7.97 -3.68
C ALA A 105 -13.18 -6.50 -3.40
N ALA A 106 -13.42 -6.16 -2.14
CA ALA A 106 -13.14 -4.82 -1.66
C ALA A 106 -11.62 -4.66 -1.60
N VAL A 107 -11.07 -3.66 -2.28
CA VAL A 107 -9.63 -3.41 -2.31
C VAL A 107 -9.33 -2.19 -1.45
N VAL A 108 -8.53 -2.41 -0.41
CA VAL A 108 -8.09 -1.37 0.54
C VAL A 108 -6.58 -1.23 0.38
N GLY A 109 -6.07 -0.01 0.18
CA GLY A 109 -4.63 0.17 -0.02
C GLY A 109 -4.09 1.40 0.68
N HIS A 110 -2.93 1.25 1.33
CA HIS A 110 -2.17 2.32 1.96
C HIS A 110 -0.90 2.64 1.16
N ASP A 111 -0.56 3.92 0.98
CA ASP A 111 0.67 4.39 0.32
C ASP A 111 0.90 3.69 -1.04
N TRP A 112 1.96 2.89 -1.24
CA TRP A 112 2.15 2.09 -2.47
C TRP A 112 1.01 1.09 -2.71
N GLY A 113 0.44 0.51 -1.66
CA GLY A 113 -0.77 -0.30 -1.76
C GLY A 113 -1.97 0.53 -2.24
N GLY A 114 -2.07 1.80 -1.84
CA GLY A 114 -3.06 2.75 -2.33
C GLY A 114 -2.86 3.13 -3.80
N MET A 115 -1.60 3.39 -4.20
CA MET A 115 -1.22 3.56 -5.61
C MET A 115 -1.64 2.35 -6.45
N LEU A 116 -1.40 1.17 -5.91
CA LEU A 116 -1.75 -0.10 -6.55
C LEU A 116 -3.26 -0.29 -6.60
N ALA A 117 -3.99 0.06 -5.54
CA ALA A 117 -5.45 -0.02 -5.49
C ALA A 117 -6.12 0.90 -6.53
N TRP A 118 -5.67 2.16 -6.68
CA TRP A 118 -6.06 3.03 -7.79
C TRP A 118 -5.81 2.39 -9.15
N THR A 119 -4.63 1.79 -9.31
CA THR A 119 -4.21 1.15 -10.56
C THR A 119 -5.08 -0.07 -10.89
N VAL A 120 -5.37 -0.92 -9.92
CA VAL A 120 -6.23 -2.11 -10.09
C VAL A 120 -7.65 -1.70 -10.45
N ALA A 121 -8.21 -0.69 -9.78
CA ALA A 121 -9.55 -0.19 -10.07
C ALA A 121 -9.66 0.39 -11.51
N THR A 122 -8.55 0.90 -12.04
CA THR A 122 -8.48 1.42 -13.41
C THR A 122 -8.26 0.32 -14.45
N LEU A 123 -7.30 -0.58 -14.22
CA LEU A 123 -6.86 -1.57 -15.21
C LEU A 123 -7.65 -2.88 -15.16
N HIS A 124 -8.19 -3.22 -13.99
CA HIS A 124 -8.92 -4.46 -13.71
C HIS A 124 -10.25 -4.18 -12.96
N PRO A 125 -11.12 -3.27 -13.45
CA PRO A 125 -12.31 -2.85 -12.69
C PRO A 125 -13.24 -4.02 -12.33
N GLY A 126 -13.25 -5.09 -13.13
CA GLY A 126 -14.11 -6.25 -12.89
C GLY A 126 -13.74 -7.10 -11.67
N VAL A 127 -12.58 -6.86 -11.03
CA VAL A 127 -12.19 -7.54 -9.78
C VAL A 127 -12.30 -6.64 -8.55
N VAL A 128 -12.74 -5.38 -8.71
CA VAL A 128 -12.87 -4.42 -7.61
C VAL A 128 -14.35 -4.13 -7.38
N ARG A 129 -14.88 -4.62 -6.25
CA ARG A 129 -16.27 -4.35 -5.84
C ARG A 129 -16.43 -2.95 -5.26
N THR A 130 -15.51 -2.54 -4.41
CA THR A 130 -15.41 -1.20 -3.83
C THR A 130 -13.96 -0.89 -3.49
N LEU A 131 -13.63 0.39 -3.38
CA LEU A 131 -12.26 0.87 -3.23
C LEU A 131 -12.11 1.70 -1.96
N VAL A 132 -11.07 1.43 -1.17
CA VAL A 132 -10.67 2.30 -0.07
C VAL A 132 -9.19 2.62 -0.19
N ILE A 133 -8.88 3.90 -0.11
CA ILE A 133 -7.52 4.42 -0.23
C ILE A 133 -7.12 5.09 1.08
N VAL A 134 -5.98 4.72 1.62
CA VAL A 134 -5.42 5.29 2.84
C VAL A 134 -4.11 6.01 2.51
N SER A 135 -4.04 7.29 2.81
CA SER A 135 -2.85 8.15 2.65
C SER A 135 -2.19 8.05 1.26
N MET A 136 -2.99 7.97 0.19
CA MET A 136 -2.47 8.01 -1.19
C MET A 136 -3.41 8.81 -2.08
N PRO A 137 -3.02 10.01 -2.52
CA PRO A 137 -3.75 10.75 -3.55
C PRO A 137 -3.87 9.95 -4.86
N HIS A 138 -4.88 10.26 -5.67
CA HIS A 138 -4.91 9.72 -7.02
C HIS A 138 -3.58 10.03 -7.75
N PRO A 139 -3.00 9.09 -8.52
CA PRO A 139 -1.66 9.27 -9.11
C PRO A 139 -1.51 10.54 -9.95
N LEU A 140 -2.58 10.97 -10.62
CA LEU A 140 -2.59 12.22 -11.40
C LEU A 140 -2.68 13.47 -10.50
N ALA A 141 -3.41 13.42 -9.39
CA ALA A 141 -3.41 14.49 -8.39
C ALA A 141 -2.02 14.66 -7.77
N LEU A 142 -1.35 13.57 -7.42
CA LEU A 142 0.03 13.61 -6.93
C LEU A 142 0.99 14.16 -7.99
N ARG A 143 0.87 13.75 -9.25
CA ARG A 143 1.69 14.30 -10.34
C ARG A 143 1.52 15.80 -10.47
N ASP A 144 0.29 16.29 -10.43
CA ASP A 144 0.00 17.72 -10.55
C ASP A 144 0.52 18.50 -9.34
N ALA A 145 0.38 17.96 -8.13
CA ALA A 145 0.96 18.55 -6.92
C ALA A 145 2.50 18.61 -6.98
N LEU A 146 3.16 17.54 -7.47
CA LEU A 146 4.62 17.54 -7.67
C LEU A 146 5.10 18.62 -8.66
N VAL A 147 4.26 19.05 -9.59
CA VAL A 147 4.56 20.16 -10.51
C VAL A 147 4.26 21.52 -9.87
N ARG A 148 3.11 21.67 -9.21
CA ARG A 148 2.58 22.97 -8.80
C ARG A 148 2.86 23.33 -7.35
N ASP A 149 2.99 22.36 -6.43
CA ASP A 149 3.20 22.60 -5.01
C ASP A 149 4.65 22.35 -4.58
N ARG A 150 5.30 23.41 -4.09
CA ARG A 150 6.67 23.34 -3.56
C ARG A 150 6.76 22.53 -2.28
N ARG A 151 5.69 22.50 -1.47
CA ARG A 151 5.64 21.74 -0.20
C ARG A 151 5.65 20.24 -0.52
N GLN A 152 4.78 19.78 -1.43
CA GLN A 152 4.74 18.37 -1.86
C GLN A 152 6.05 17.97 -2.53
N ARG A 153 6.64 18.80 -3.39
CA ARG A 153 7.97 18.50 -3.97
C ARG A 153 9.04 18.32 -2.90
N ARG A 154 9.02 19.14 -1.85
CA ARG A 154 9.98 19.04 -0.75
C ARG A 154 9.74 17.77 0.07
N ALA A 155 8.51 17.41 0.37
CA ALA A 155 8.13 16.18 1.05
C ALA A 155 8.61 14.94 0.26
N SER A 156 8.46 14.95 -1.06
CA SER A 156 8.81 13.86 -1.97
C SER A 156 10.30 13.80 -2.39
N ARG A 157 11.18 14.63 -1.84
CA ARG A 157 12.61 14.66 -2.23
C ARG A 157 13.35 13.34 -2.06
N TYR A 158 12.94 12.53 -1.09
CA TYR A 158 13.52 11.20 -0.85
C TYR A 158 13.40 10.27 -2.07
N ILE A 159 12.36 10.44 -2.91
CA ILE A 159 12.16 9.68 -4.14
C ILE A 159 13.33 9.89 -5.12
N GLY A 160 13.89 11.10 -5.16
CA GLY A 160 15.10 11.41 -5.94
C GLY A 160 16.33 10.64 -5.45
N PHE A 161 16.51 10.55 -4.13
CA PHE A 161 17.57 9.73 -3.54
C PHE A 161 17.42 8.24 -3.89
N PHE A 162 16.17 7.73 -3.90
CA PHE A 162 15.87 6.33 -4.23
C PHE A 162 16.17 5.96 -5.69
N GLN A 163 16.42 6.94 -6.56
CA GLN A 163 16.85 6.69 -7.95
C GLN A 163 18.35 6.32 -8.09
N LEU A 164 19.15 6.59 -7.06
CA LEU A 164 20.56 6.28 -7.07
C LEU A 164 20.80 4.78 -7.02
N PRO A 165 21.88 4.27 -7.65
CA PRO A 165 22.24 2.87 -7.54
C PRO A 165 22.91 2.58 -6.18
N ARG A 166 22.57 1.47 -5.54
CA ARG A 166 23.20 0.90 -4.33
C ARG A 166 23.16 1.75 -3.06
N ALA A 167 23.25 3.08 -3.15
CA ALA A 167 23.27 3.94 -1.97
C ALA A 167 21.97 3.90 -1.15
N PRO A 168 20.77 3.91 -1.76
CA PRO A 168 19.52 3.78 -1.00
C PRO A 168 19.37 2.41 -0.35
N GLU A 169 19.72 1.32 -1.04
CA GLU A 169 19.69 -0.03 -0.48
C GLU A 169 20.63 -0.15 0.74
N ALA A 170 21.85 0.39 0.61
CA ALA A 170 22.81 0.41 1.72
C ALA A 170 22.26 1.23 2.90
N ARG A 171 21.60 2.36 2.63
CA ARG A 171 20.98 3.21 3.65
C ARG A 171 19.84 2.51 4.37
N LEU A 172 18.96 1.81 3.66
CA LEU A 172 17.84 1.05 4.24
C LEU A 172 18.31 -0.12 5.10
N ARG A 173 19.46 -0.69 4.81
CA ARG A 173 20.01 -1.86 5.53
C ARG A 173 20.94 -1.48 6.69
N ARG A 174 21.55 -0.30 6.62
CA ARG A 174 22.58 0.12 7.60
C ARG A 174 21.98 0.24 9.00
N ASN A 175 22.78 -0.17 10.01
CA ASN A 175 22.43 -0.11 11.42
C ASN A 175 21.08 -0.80 11.75
N GLY A 176 20.85 -1.99 11.16
CA GLY A 176 19.62 -2.74 11.37
C GLY A 176 18.37 -1.97 10.93
N GLY A 177 18.44 -1.26 9.80
CA GLY A 177 17.28 -0.54 9.27
C GLY A 177 16.97 0.78 9.97
N ALA A 178 17.93 1.44 10.62
CA ALA A 178 17.70 2.69 11.35
C ALA A 178 17.04 3.79 10.48
N TYR A 179 17.29 3.78 9.17
CA TYR A 179 16.64 4.73 8.27
C TYR A 179 15.16 4.41 8.06
N VAL A 180 14.75 3.15 8.12
CA VAL A 180 13.34 2.74 8.10
C VAL A 180 12.62 3.32 9.31
N GLY A 181 13.15 3.14 10.52
CA GLY A 181 12.61 3.75 11.73
C GLY A 181 12.49 5.28 11.61
N ALA A 182 13.55 5.94 11.12
CA ALA A 182 13.54 7.39 10.92
C ALA A 182 12.46 7.86 9.92
N LEU A 183 12.11 7.05 8.91
CA LEU A 183 11.01 7.35 7.99
C LEU A 183 9.65 7.21 8.67
N LEU A 184 9.44 6.13 9.45
CA LEU A 184 8.21 5.92 10.22
C LEU A 184 7.94 7.10 11.17
N HIS A 185 8.92 7.47 12.00
CA HIS A 185 8.81 8.63 12.90
C HIS A 185 8.60 9.95 12.17
N ARG A 186 9.20 10.12 11.00
CA ARG A 186 9.09 11.36 10.24
C ARG A 186 7.73 11.55 9.59
N TRP A 187 7.11 10.48 9.15
CA TRP A 187 5.85 10.52 8.40
C TRP A 187 4.64 10.30 9.29
N GLY A 188 4.81 9.57 10.41
CA GLY A 188 3.77 9.35 11.39
C GLY A 188 3.43 10.58 12.22
N GLY A 189 2.28 10.56 12.84
CA GLY A 189 1.83 11.55 13.81
C GLY A 189 2.43 11.35 15.19
N PRO A 190 2.02 12.14 16.18
CA PRO A 190 2.51 12.05 17.54
C PRO A 190 2.30 10.66 18.16
N GLY A 191 3.38 10.07 18.69
CA GLY A 191 3.34 8.75 19.33
C GLY A 191 3.54 7.55 18.40
N PHE A 192 3.57 7.75 17.08
CA PHE A 192 3.85 6.70 16.10
C PHE A 192 5.31 6.77 15.60
N PRO A 193 5.95 5.62 15.34
CA PRO A 193 5.51 4.25 15.65
C PRO A 193 5.73 3.85 17.10
N ASP A 194 5.04 2.83 17.57
CA ASP A 194 5.43 2.11 18.75
C ASP A 194 6.72 1.29 18.51
N ALA A 195 7.37 0.85 19.60
CA ALA A 195 8.65 0.15 19.51
C ALA A 195 8.56 -1.18 18.75
N GLU A 196 7.44 -1.88 18.84
CA GLU A 196 7.21 -3.15 18.13
C GLU A 196 7.07 -2.91 16.63
N THR A 197 6.22 -1.97 16.22
CA THR A 197 6.02 -1.60 14.82
C THR A 197 7.34 -1.15 14.17
N GLU A 198 8.12 -0.31 14.86
CA GLU A 198 9.44 0.10 14.35
C GLU A 198 10.37 -1.10 14.17
N ALA A 199 10.50 -1.96 15.20
CA ALA A 199 11.39 -3.10 15.16
C ALA A 199 11.02 -4.05 14.00
N ARG A 200 9.74 -4.41 13.85
CA ARG A 200 9.26 -5.31 12.80
C ARG A 200 9.48 -4.76 11.40
N CYS A 201 9.19 -3.49 11.15
CA CYS A 201 9.44 -2.88 9.84
C CYS A 201 10.93 -2.83 9.50
N ARG A 202 11.78 -2.56 10.49
CA ARG A 202 13.23 -2.58 10.35
C ARG A 202 13.74 -3.97 10.01
N GLU A 203 13.26 -5.02 10.69
CA GLU A 203 13.63 -6.41 10.45
C GLU A 203 13.15 -6.90 9.08
N ALA A 204 11.90 -6.64 8.69
CA ALA A 204 11.36 -6.98 7.39
C ALA A 204 12.19 -6.39 6.24
N MET A 205 12.69 -5.15 6.39
CA MET A 205 13.55 -4.52 5.39
C MET A 205 14.95 -5.15 5.29
N GLN A 206 15.39 -5.94 6.29
CA GLN A 206 16.68 -6.67 6.23
C GLN A 206 16.59 -8.01 5.48
N ILE A 207 15.39 -8.50 5.17
CA ILE A 207 15.20 -9.73 4.38
C ILE A 207 15.95 -9.58 3.05
N PRO A 208 16.70 -10.61 2.62
CA PRO A 208 17.45 -10.58 1.37
C PRO A 208 16.59 -10.18 0.18
N GLY A 209 17.02 -9.16 -0.56
CA GLY A 209 16.29 -8.63 -1.72
C GLY A 209 15.26 -7.55 -1.38
N ALA A 210 14.69 -7.48 -0.18
CA ALA A 210 13.61 -6.54 0.17
C ALA A 210 13.98 -5.10 -0.13
N ALA A 211 15.11 -4.60 0.38
CA ALA A 211 15.53 -3.21 0.16
C ALA A 211 15.70 -2.85 -1.33
N HIS A 212 16.13 -3.80 -2.17
CA HIS A 212 16.26 -3.56 -3.60
C HIS A 212 14.88 -3.56 -4.29
N CYS A 213 14.10 -4.60 -4.05
CA CYS A 213 12.82 -4.81 -4.72
C CYS A 213 11.80 -3.72 -4.38
N THR A 214 11.75 -3.26 -3.13
CA THR A 214 10.87 -2.16 -2.72
C THR A 214 11.24 -0.84 -3.39
N LEU A 215 12.53 -0.59 -3.65
CA LEU A 215 12.99 0.59 -4.37
C LEU A 215 12.68 0.53 -5.87
N GLU A 216 12.52 -0.65 -6.47
CA GLU A 216 12.17 -0.76 -7.89
C GLU A 216 10.77 -0.18 -8.20
N TRP A 217 9.82 -0.19 -7.23
CA TRP A 217 8.54 0.50 -7.36
C TRP A 217 8.74 2.00 -7.61
N TYR A 218 9.58 2.66 -6.79
CA TYR A 218 9.92 4.08 -6.96
C TYR A 218 10.70 4.35 -8.25
N ARG A 219 11.61 3.43 -8.61
CA ARG A 219 12.42 3.55 -9.83
C ARG A 219 11.55 3.47 -11.06
N TRP A 220 10.60 2.53 -11.10
CA TRP A 220 9.67 2.44 -12.21
C TRP A 220 8.81 3.71 -12.30
N ALA A 221 8.20 4.16 -11.22
CA ALA A 221 7.32 5.33 -11.20
C ALA A 221 8.01 6.61 -11.73
N VAL A 222 9.31 6.77 -11.49
CA VAL A 222 10.08 7.91 -12.00
C VAL A 222 10.57 7.67 -13.43
N ARG A 223 11.19 6.51 -13.68
CA ARG A 223 11.88 6.23 -14.96
C ARG A 223 10.93 5.92 -16.10
N SER A 224 9.69 5.53 -15.82
CA SER A 224 8.67 5.30 -16.84
C SER A 224 8.09 6.58 -17.45
N ARG A 225 8.25 7.74 -16.80
CA ARG A 225 7.63 9.01 -17.22
C ARG A 225 7.92 9.43 -18.65
N THR A 226 9.07 9.05 -19.19
CA THR A 226 9.50 9.34 -20.57
C THR A 226 9.41 8.11 -21.49
N ARG A 227 8.90 6.98 -20.99
CA ARG A 227 8.77 5.73 -21.75
C ARG A 227 7.35 5.57 -22.28
N PRO A 228 7.16 4.92 -23.44
CA PRO A 228 5.82 4.69 -23.99
C PRO A 228 4.86 3.98 -23.01
N SER A 229 5.37 3.02 -22.21
CA SER A 229 4.58 2.31 -21.20
C SER A 229 4.06 3.24 -20.10
N GLY A 230 4.89 4.15 -19.61
CA GLY A 230 4.49 5.10 -18.58
C GLY A 230 3.54 6.17 -19.11
N LEU A 231 3.74 6.66 -20.35
CA LEU A 231 2.81 7.60 -20.99
C LEU A 231 1.44 6.95 -21.18
N ARG A 232 1.41 5.72 -21.69
CA ARG A 232 0.17 4.94 -21.80
C ARG A 232 -0.50 4.75 -20.44
N PHE A 233 0.27 4.46 -19.39
CA PHE A 233 -0.27 4.32 -18.04
C PHE A 233 -0.96 5.60 -17.57
N LEU A 234 -0.37 6.77 -17.76
CA LEU A 234 -0.99 8.04 -17.42
C LEU A 234 -2.29 8.29 -18.18
N THR A 235 -2.35 7.93 -19.46
CA THR A 235 -3.59 8.02 -20.26
C THR A 235 -4.69 7.09 -19.72
N LEU A 236 -4.33 5.88 -19.28
CA LEU A 236 -5.29 4.95 -18.68
C LEU A 236 -5.82 5.46 -17.34
N LEU A 237 -4.96 6.04 -16.51
CA LEU A 237 -5.37 6.65 -15.23
C LEU A 237 -6.31 7.85 -15.44
N ASP A 238 -6.14 8.61 -16.53
CA ASP A 238 -6.99 9.76 -16.86
C ASP A 238 -8.44 9.37 -17.21
N ALA A 239 -8.67 8.12 -17.59
CA ALA A 239 -10.01 7.58 -17.76
C ALA A 239 -10.80 7.46 -16.44
N GLY A 240 -10.13 7.62 -15.32
CA GLY A 240 -10.69 7.64 -13.98
C GLY A 240 -11.23 6.30 -13.49
N VAL A 241 -11.63 6.29 -12.23
CA VAL A 241 -12.17 5.12 -11.52
C VAL A 241 -13.69 5.19 -11.50
N ARG A 242 -14.35 4.06 -11.77
CA ARG A 242 -15.82 3.92 -11.82
C ARG A 242 -16.34 3.02 -10.70
N VAL A 243 -15.59 2.93 -9.62
CA VAL A 243 -15.90 2.13 -8.44
C VAL A 243 -16.13 3.06 -7.27
N ARG A 244 -17.14 2.79 -6.45
CA ARG A 244 -17.39 3.54 -5.21
C ARG A 244 -16.12 3.59 -4.38
N THR A 245 -15.72 4.77 -3.96
CA THR A 245 -14.40 4.99 -3.36
C THR A 245 -14.52 5.81 -2.07
N LEU A 246 -13.91 5.30 -1.00
CA LEU A 246 -13.58 6.03 0.22
C LEU A 246 -12.08 6.35 0.21
N GLN A 247 -11.73 7.58 0.50
CA GLN A 247 -10.34 7.97 0.76
C GLN A 247 -10.19 8.46 2.19
N LEU A 248 -9.26 7.87 2.94
CA LEU A 248 -8.88 8.27 4.29
C LEU A 248 -7.49 8.91 4.25
N HIS A 249 -7.31 10.03 4.95
CA HIS A 249 -6.02 10.71 4.96
C HIS A 249 -5.74 11.33 6.32
N GLY A 250 -4.50 11.24 6.80
CA GLY A 250 -4.11 11.89 8.04
C GLY A 250 -3.85 13.38 7.87
N ALA A 251 -4.40 14.22 8.75
CA ALA A 251 -4.23 15.68 8.72
C ALA A 251 -2.76 16.13 8.91
N LEU A 252 -1.95 15.30 9.56
CA LEU A 252 -0.53 15.57 9.84
C LEU A 252 0.42 14.82 8.89
N ASP A 253 -0.07 14.24 7.80
CA ASP A 253 0.76 13.54 6.84
C ASP A 253 1.81 14.46 6.22
N THR A 254 3.09 14.18 6.49
CA THR A 254 4.24 14.93 5.98
C THR A 254 4.88 14.30 4.74
N CYS A 255 4.43 13.11 4.34
CA CYS A 255 4.88 12.38 3.15
C CYS A 255 4.06 12.76 1.93
N LEU A 256 2.75 12.59 2.02
CA LEU A 256 1.76 12.95 1.01
C LEU A 256 0.76 13.93 1.65
N LEU A 257 0.90 15.20 1.30
CA LEU A 257 0.16 16.26 1.98
C LEU A 257 -1.36 16.12 1.80
N PRO A 258 -2.18 16.38 2.85
CA PRO A 258 -3.64 16.28 2.79
C PRO A 258 -4.23 17.12 1.65
N GLU A 259 -3.64 18.29 1.36
CA GLU A 259 -4.09 19.16 0.27
C GLU A 259 -3.99 18.47 -1.10
N THR A 260 -3.03 17.54 -1.25
CA THR A 260 -2.91 16.74 -2.48
C THR A 260 -4.03 15.72 -2.59
N ALA A 261 -4.50 15.17 -1.47
CA ALA A 261 -5.61 14.21 -1.44
C ALA A 261 -6.93 14.82 -1.93
N HIS A 262 -7.21 16.08 -1.62
CA HIS A 262 -8.42 16.79 -2.07
C HIS A 262 -8.59 16.80 -3.59
N GLY A 263 -7.49 16.72 -4.35
CA GLY A 263 -7.55 16.67 -5.81
C GLY A 263 -8.03 15.33 -6.39
N SER A 264 -8.06 14.26 -5.60
CA SER A 264 -8.31 12.90 -6.10
C SER A 264 -9.69 12.69 -6.70
N GLY A 265 -10.72 13.35 -6.14
CA GLY A 265 -12.11 13.22 -6.58
C GLY A 265 -12.34 13.57 -8.06
N ALA A 266 -11.46 14.37 -8.67
CA ALA A 266 -11.55 14.73 -10.09
C ALA A 266 -11.46 13.51 -11.04
N TRP A 267 -10.88 12.41 -10.58
CA TRP A 267 -10.73 11.16 -11.34
C TRP A 267 -11.61 10.02 -10.83
N VAL A 268 -12.63 10.31 -10.01
CA VAL A 268 -13.60 9.30 -9.56
C VAL A 268 -14.97 9.59 -10.16
N HIS A 269 -15.44 8.72 -11.03
CA HIS A 269 -16.73 8.82 -11.74
C HIS A 269 -17.79 7.91 -11.09
N ALA A 270 -17.73 7.77 -9.78
CA ALA A 270 -18.62 7.00 -8.91
C ALA A 270 -18.78 7.77 -7.58
N PRO A 271 -19.62 7.33 -6.64
CA PRO A 271 -19.68 7.94 -5.32
C PRO A 271 -18.28 7.97 -4.67
N TYR A 272 -17.86 9.15 -4.21
CA TYR A 272 -16.55 9.41 -3.63
C TYR A 272 -16.70 10.19 -2.32
N GLU A 273 -16.02 9.73 -1.31
CA GLU A 273 -15.92 10.37 0.01
C GLU A 273 -14.45 10.51 0.40
N LEU A 274 -14.06 11.66 0.93
CA LEU A 274 -12.76 11.91 1.53
C LEU A 274 -12.95 12.26 3.01
N GLU A 275 -12.37 11.44 3.88
CA GLU A 275 -12.29 11.71 5.32
C GLU A 275 -10.84 12.06 5.68
N VAL A 276 -10.65 13.19 6.38
CA VAL A 276 -9.35 13.61 6.88
C VAL A 276 -9.37 13.46 8.40
N LEU A 277 -8.43 12.66 8.92
CA LEU A 277 -8.35 12.29 10.34
C LEU A 277 -7.43 13.27 11.08
N ASP A 278 -7.98 13.97 12.07
CA ASP A 278 -7.24 14.94 12.88
C ASP A 278 -6.21 14.25 13.79
N GLY A 279 -5.03 14.86 13.95
CA GLY A 279 -3.97 14.34 14.80
C GLY A 279 -3.21 13.13 14.25
N VAL A 280 -3.57 12.64 13.08
CA VAL A 280 -3.05 11.42 12.44
C VAL A 280 -2.06 11.79 11.33
N GLY A 281 -0.95 11.05 11.24
CA GLY A 281 0.06 11.19 10.19
C GLY A 281 -0.19 10.31 8.97
N HIS A 282 0.90 9.78 8.43
CA HIS A 282 0.88 9.01 7.18
C HIS A 282 0.32 7.58 7.30
N PHE A 283 0.21 7.04 8.52
CA PHE A 283 -0.17 5.64 8.76
C PHE A 283 -1.52 5.50 9.49
N PRO A 284 -2.63 6.08 8.99
CA PRO A 284 -3.92 6.15 9.69
C PRO A 284 -4.41 4.80 10.22
N HIS A 285 -4.24 3.73 9.44
CA HIS A 285 -4.66 2.37 9.81
C HIS A 285 -3.91 1.79 11.02
N GLN A 286 -2.78 2.36 11.39
CA GLN A 286 -2.02 2.02 12.58
C GLN A 286 -2.08 3.09 13.67
N GLU A 287 -2.19 4.37 13.31
CA GLU A 287 -2.24 5.49 14.24
C GLU A 287 -3.63 5.68 14.87
N ALA A 288 -4.69 5.43 14.10
CA ALA A 288 -6.09 5.54 14.51
C ALA A 288 -6.87 4.28 14.06
N PRO A 289 -6.48 3.07 14.53
CA PRO A 289 -7.01 1.82 14.00
C PRO A 289 -8.53 1.68 14.16
N ASP A 290 -9.10 2.17 15.25
CA ASP A 290 -10.55 2.07 15.52
C ASP A 290 -11.35 2.98 14.58
N GLU A 291 -10.90 4.22 14.35
CA GLU A 291 -11.55 5.16 13.44
C GLU A 291 -11.50 4.65 11.99
N VAL A 292 -10.33 4.20 11.55
CA VAL A 292 -10.16 3.63 10.21
C VAL A 292 -11.02 2.37 10.04
N THR A 293 -11.08 1.52 11.05
CA THR A 293 -11.91 0.30 11.01
C THR A 293 -13.40 0.65 10.93
N ALA A 294 -13.86 1.64 11.70
CA ALA A 294 -15.25 2.09 11.65
C ALA A 294 -15.63 2.63 10.26
N SER A 295 -14.79 3.48 9.67
CA SER A 295 -14.98 4.01 8.31
C SER A 295 -14.98 2.89 7.27
N LEU A 296 -14.06 1.92 7.38
CA LEU A 296 -14.03 0.72 6.52
C LEU A 296 -15.35 -0.05 6.59
N LEU A 297 -15.79 -0.42 7.81
CA LEU A 297 -17.02 -1.21 8.00
C LEU A 297 -18.25 -0.48 7.47
N LYS A 298 -18.38 0.83 7.75
CA LYS A 298 -19.45 1.68 7.20
C LYS A 298 -19.44 1.66 5.66
N HIS A 299 -18.27 1.80 5.04
CA HIS A 299 -18.14 1.80 3.58
C HIS A 299 -18.42 0.43 2.97
N LEU A 300 -18.03 -0.65 3.61
CA LEU A 300 -18.24 -2.02 3.12
C LEU A 300 -19.68 -2.50 3.23
N ALA A 301 -20.45 -1.97 4.20
CA ALA A 301 -21.85 -2.33 4.43
C ALA A 301 -22.85 -1.63 3.50
N SER A 302 -22.43 -0.61 2.79
CA SER A 302 -23.25 0.24 1.91
C SER A 302 -22.94 -0.03 0.45
#